data_b2b35c609ca0fbb1f40216edc5138667
#
_entry.id   b2b35c609ca0fbb1f40216edc5138667
#
_cell.length_a   1.000
_cell.length_b   1.000
_cell.length_c   1.000
_cell.angle_alpha   90.00
_cell.angle_beta   90.00
_cell.angle_gamma   90.00
#
_symmetry.space_group_name_H-M   'P 1'
#
loop_
_entity.id
_entity.type
_entity.pdbx_description
1 polymer ?
#
loop_
_entity_poly.entity_id
_entity_poly.type
_entity_poly.pdbx_seq_one_letter_code
_entity_poly.pdbx_strand_id
1 'polypeptide(L)'
;MNPIHKKIPVLIHNGQPICESIIAVQYIDEVWKDKAPLLPSDPYDRAQARFWADYIDKKLYDTSRKVWTTKGEDLEAAKKDFIEVLKVLEGALGDKPYFGGNNFGFVDIALIGFYSWFYAYETYGNFSTEAECPKFVAWAKRCMLRDSVAKSLADQHKVLELVKVLREKLGLE
;
A
#
# COMPACT_ATOMS: atom_id res chain seq x y z
N MET A 1 -9.60 -22.11 5.29
CA MET A 1 -9.07 -20.86 5.81
C MET A 1 -9.80 -19.63 5.24
N ASN A 2 -9.84 -19.40 3.93
CA ASN A 2 -10.64 -18.33 3.30
C ASN A 2 -11.46 -18.92 2.15
N PRO A 3 -12.60 -19.60 2.42
CA PRO A 3 -13.38 -20.28 1.39
C PRO A 3 -14.19 -19.31 0.50
N ILE A 4 -14.40 -18.07 0.95
CA ILE A 4 -15.21 -17.06 0.26
C ILE A 4 -14.38 -16.36 -0.80
N HIS A 5 -13.34 -15.61 -0.42
CA HIS A 5 -12.51 -14.85 -1.35
C HIS A 5 -11.34 -15.66 -1.93
N LYS A 6 -10.94 -16.77 -1.27
CA LYS A 6 -9.84 -17.66 -1.69
C LYS A 6 -8.51 -16.91 -1.89
N LYS A 7 -8.29 -15.86 -1.10
CA LYS A 7 -7.11 -14.98 -1.15
C LYS A 7 -6.31 -15.07 0.14
N ILE A 8 -5.06 -14.69 0.05
CA ILE A 8 -4.14 -14.44 1.17
C ILE A 8 -3.91 -12.92 1.30
N PRO A 9 -3.50 -12.45 2.47
CA PRO A 9 -3.17 -13.19 3.69
C PRO A 9 -4.40 -13.69 4.47
N VAL A 10 -4.18 -14.69 5.33
CA VAL A 10 -5.13 -15.13 6.35
C VAL A 10 -4.38 -15.21 7.67
N LEU A 11 -4.78 -14.41 8.65
CA LEU A 11 -4.25 -14.46 10.01
C LEU A 11 -4.99 -15.57 10.78
N ILE A 12 -4.24 -16.45 11.44
CA ILE A 12 -4.81 -17.45 12.36
C ILE A 12 -4.48 -17.04 13.78
N HIS A 13 -5.51 -16.80 14.58
CA HIS A 13 -5.36 -16.51 16.01
C HIS A 13 -6.31 -17.40 16.82
N ASN A 14 -5.77 -18.14 17.78
CA ASN A 14 -6.51 -19.13 18.59
C ASN A 14 -7.35 -20.10 17.74
N GLY A 15 -6.80 -20.56 16.62
CA GLY A 15 -7.47 -21.48 15.69
C GLY A 15 -8.53 -20.84 14.79
N GLN A 16 -8.80 -19.53 14.92
CA GLN A 16 -9.79 -18.82 14.12
C GLN A 16 -9.13 -18.03 12.98
N PRO A 17 -9.63 -18.13 11.73
CA PRO A 17 -9.10 -17.40 10.60
C PRO A 17 -9.69 -15.99 10.52
N ILE A 18 -8.83 -14.99 10.39
CA ILE A 18 -9.17 -13.60 10.07
C ILE A 18 -8.69 -13.33 8.65
N CYS A 19 -9.64 -13.08 7.76
CA CYS A 19 -9.39 -12.82 6.35
C CYS A 19 -9.36 -11.31 6.07
N GLU A 20 -8.80 -10.93 4.92
CA GLU A 20 -8.57 -9.56 4.44
C GLU A 20 -7.49 -8.83 5.27
N SER A 21 -6.47 -8.33 4.56
CA SER A 21 -5.29 -7.74 5.19
C SER A 21 -5.62 -6.54 6.08
N ILE A 22 -6.48 -5.65 5.61
CA ILE A 22 -6.90 -4.45 6.37
C ILE A 22 -7.71 -4.83 7.61
N ILE A 23 -8.57 -5.86 7.51
CA ILE A 23 -9.33 -6.39 8.65
C ILE A 23 -8.39 -7.06 9.64
N ALA A 24 -7.40 -7.82 9.17
CA ALA A 24 -6.41 -8.46 10.03
C ALA A 24 -5.58 -7.41 10.82
N VAL A 25 -5.21 -6.28 10.20
CA VAL A 25 -4.51 -5.20 10.91
C VAL A 25 -5.42 -4.56 11.96
N GLN A 26 -6.70 -4.31 11.66
CA GLN A 26 -7.65 -3.80 12.66
C GLN A 26 -7.83 -4.77 13.82
N TYR A 27 -7.97 -6.06 13.53
CA TYR A 27 -8.08 -7.10 14.55
C TYR A 27 -6.86 -7.11 15.48
N ILE A 28 -5.64 -7.01 14.93
CA ILE A 28 -4.41 -6.93 15.71
C ILE A 28 -4.44 -5.69 16.63
N ASP A 29 -4.83 -4.54 16.09
CA ASP A 29 -4.91 -3.29 16.84
C ASP A 29 -5.92 -3.38 18.01
N GLU A 30 -7.07 -4.04 17.79
CA GLU A 30 -8.11 -4.21 18.81
C GLU A 30 -7.69 -5.22 19.90
N VAL A 31 -7.03 -6.31 19.53
CA VAL A 31 -6.59 -7.36 20.49
C VAL A 31 -5.42 -6.87 21.36
N TRP A 32 -4.49 -6.10 20.79
CA TRP A 32 -3.29 -5.62 21.48
C TRP A 32 -3.26 -4.08 21.62
N LYS A 33 -4.41 -3.46 21.83
CA LYS A 33 -4.62 -2.01 21.89
C LYS A 33 -3.72 -1.27 22.87
N ASP A 34 -3.25 -1.95 23.92
CA ASP A 34 -2.42 -1.35 24.97
C ASP A 34 -0.90 -1.38 24.64
N LYS A 35 -0.51 -1.94 23.50
CA LYS A 35 0.91 -2.04 23.08
C LYS A 35 1.35 -0.85 22.25
N ALA A 36 0.74 -0.67 21.11
CA ALA A 36 1.06 0.41 20.17
C ALA A 36 -0.16 0.64 19.28
N PRO A 37 -1.16 1.41 19.73
CA PRO A 37 -2.40 1.61 18.98
C PRO A 37 -2.11 2.24 17.62
N LEU A 38 -2.68 1.65 16.57
CA LEU A 38 -2.53 2.08 15.18
C LEU A 38 -3.66 3.02 14.75
N LEU A 39 -4.89 2.74 15.24
CA LEU A 39 -6.05 3.58 14.99
C LEU A 39 -6.15 4.67 16.07
N PRO A 40 -6.53 5.90 15.68
CA PRO A 40 -6.80 6.98 16.62
C PRO A 40 -7.88 6.61 17.65
N SER A 41 -7.81 7.21 18.83
CA SER A 41 -8.84 7.06 19.86
C SER A 41 -10.10 7.87 19.54
N ASP A 42 -9.95 9.03 18.90
CA ASP A 42 -11.09 9.84 18.44
C ASP A 42 -11.90 9.10 17.36
N PRO A 43 -13.25 9.03 17.50
CA PRO A 43 -14.08 8.30 16.55
C PRO A 43 -14.05 8.87 15.11
N TYR A 44 -13.95 10.19 14.95
CA TYR A 44 -13.89 10.82 13.64
C TYR A 44 -12.55 10.52 12.95
N ASP A 45 -11.44 10.72 13.64
CA ASP A 45 -10.11 10.42 13.12
C ASP A 45 -9.96 8.93 12.77
N ARG A 46 -10.56 8.06 13.59
CA ARG A 46 -10.63 6.62 13.31
C ARG A 46 -11.43 6.32 12.04
N ALA A 47 -12.54 7.00 11.82
CA ALA A 47 -13.32 6.88 10.60
C ALA A 47 -12.53 7.36 9.39
N GLN A 48 -11.80 8.48 9.50
CA GLN A 48 -10.92 8.99 8.46
C GLN A 48 -9.77 8.01 8.15
N ALA A 49 -9.16 7.42 9.15
CA ALA A 49 -8.11 6.41 8.95
C ALA A 49 -8.63 5.18 8.18
N ARG A 50 -9.84 4.72 8.50
CA ARG A 50 -10.50 3.61 7.77
C ARG A 50 -10.87 4.00 6.34
N PHE A 51 -11.35 5.21 6.13
CA PHE A 51 -11.64 5.75 4.79
C PHE A 51 -10.40 5.73 3.90
N TRP A 52 -9.27 6.24 4.39
CA TRP A 52 -8.03 6.25 3.62
C TRP A 52 -7.48 4.85 3.37
N ALA A 53 -7.58 3.94 4.33
CA ALA A 53 -7.18 2.54 4.12
C ALA A 53 -8.07 1.84 3.05
N ASP A 54 -9.38 2.08 3.05
CA ASP A 54 -10.30 1.59 2.01
C ASP A 54 -10.00 2.20 0.63
N TYR A 55 -9.67 3.49 0.58
CA TYR A 55 -9.25 4.16 -0.64
C TYR A 55 -7.96 3.53 -1.23
N ILE A 56 -6.98 3.25 -0.37
CA ILE A 56 -5.73 2.57 -0.75
C ILE A 56 -6.04 1.19 -1.32
N ASP A 57 -6.82 0.40 -0.60
CA ASP A 57 -7.15 -0.98 -0.99
C ASP A 57 -7.92 -1.06 -2.32
N LYS A 58 -8.84 -0.12 -2.55
CA LYS A 58 -9.69 -0.12 -3.76
C LYS A 58 -9.08 0.65 -4.93
N LYS A 59 -8.53 1.84 -4.68
CA LYS A 59 -8.08 2.74 -5.77
C LYS A 59 -6.62 2.55 -6.11
N LEU A 60 -5.74 2.57 -5.11
CA LEU A 60 -4.32 2.43 -5.36
C LEU A 60 -3.98 1.03 -5.89
N TYR A 61 -4.55 -0.02 -5.28
CA TYR A 61 -4.33 -1.40 -5.72
C TYR A 61 -4.72 -1.59 -7.19
N ASP A 62 -5.92 -1.16 -7.58
CA ASP A 62 -6.44 -1.35 -8.94
C ASP A 62 -5.63 -0.56 -9.98
N THR A 63 -5.31 0.71 -9.68
CA THR A 63 -4.56 1.56 -10.61
C THR A 63 -3.11 1.10 -10.73
N SER A 64 -2.46 0.79 -9.61
CA SER A 64 -1.08 0.32 -9.60
C SER A 64 -0.90 -1.00 -10.35
N ARG A 65 -1.87 -1.93 -10.20
CA ARG A 65 -1.87 -3.19 -10.92
C ARG A 65 -1.90 -2.98 -12.43
N LYS A 66 -2.72 -2.06 -12.94
CA LYS A 66 -2.84 -1.77 -14.37
C LYS A 66 -1.52 -1.27 -14.96
N VAL A 67 -0.69 -0.53 -14.22
CA VAL A 67 0.61 -0.04 -14.71
C VAL A 67 1.51 -1.17 -15.19
N TRP A 68 1.46 -2.34 -14.57
CA TRP A 68 2.30 -3.47 -14.97
C TRP A 68 1.54 -4.60 -15.71
N THR A 69 0.21 -4.52 -15.80
CA THR A 69 -0.61 -5.52 -16.50
C THR A 69 -1.14 -5.05 -17.86
N THR A 70 -0.77 -3.85 -18.29
CA THR A 70 -1.19 -3.30 -19.59
C THR A 70 0.01 -2.85 -20.43
N LYS A 71 -0.23 -2.44 -21.66
CA LYS A 71 0.75 -1.85 -22.59
C LYS A 71 0.07 -0.87 -23.56
N GLY A 72 0.89 -0.08 -24.29
CA GLY A 72 0.36 0.91 -25.24
C GLY A 72 -0.47 1.99 -24.58
N GLU A 73 -1.58 2.38 -25.22
CA GLU A 73 -2.47 3.45 -24.76
C GLU A 73 -3.10 3.13 -23.39
N ASP A 74 -3.43 1.87 -23.12
CA ASP A 74 -3.96 1.45 -21.81
C ASP A 74 -2.95 1.64 -20.68
N LEU A 75 -1.65 1.45 -20.96
CA LEU A 75 -0.60 1.72 -19.98
C LEU A 75 -0.47 3.22 -19.70
N GLU A 76 -0.53 4.07 -20.73
CA GLU A 76 -0.44 5.52 -20.55
C GLU A 76 -1.64 6.05 -19.72
N ALA A 77 -2.85 5.53 -19.97
CA ALA A 77 -4.02 5.83 -19.16
C ALA A 77 -3.85 5.34 -17.71
N ALA A 78 -3.40 4.10 -17.51
CA ALA A 78 -3.18 3.54 -16.19
C ALA A 78 -2.11 4.29 -15.39
N LYS A 79 -1.02 4.71 -16.03
CA LYS A 79 0.02 5.55 -15.43
C LYS A 79 -0.55 6.87 -14.94
N LYS A 80 -1.33 7.56 -15.77
CA LYS A 80 -1.97 8.81 -15.40
C LYS A 80 -2.88 8.64 -14.18
N ASP A 81 -3.76 7.65 -14.22
CA ASP A 81 -4.67 7.36 -13.11
C ASP A 81 -3.90 7.03 -11.81
N PHE A 82 -2.83 6.25 -11.91
CA PHE A 82 -1.98 5.91 -10.76
C PHE A 82 -1.31 7.14 -10.15
N ILE A 83 -0.72 8.02 -10.97
CA ILE A 83 -0.10 9.26 -10.53
C ILE A 83 -1.15 10.17 -9.86
N GLU A 84 -2.36 10.28 -10.40
CA GLU A 84 -3.45 11.06 -9.80
C GLU A 84 -3.83 10.51 -8.42
N VAL A 85 -3.91 9.18 -8.26
CA VAL A 85 -4.16 8.56 -6.96
C VAL A 85 -3.04 8.86 -5.96
N LEU A 86 -1.78 8.83 -6.39
CA LEU A 86 -0.66 9.20 -5.53
C LEU A 86 -0.71 10.68 -5.12
N LYS A 87 -1.08 11.59 -6.03
CA LYS A 87 -1.25 13.03 -5.72
C LYS A 87 -2.37 13.27 -4.70
N VAL A 88 -3.46 12.51 -4.78
CA VAL A 88 -4.54 12.57 -3.76
C VAL A 88 -4.01 12.12 -2.40
N LEU A 89 -3.25 11.04 -2.33
CA LEU A 89 -2.64 10.55 -1.10
C LEU A 89 -1.59 11.53 -0.56
N GLU A 90 -0.75 12.11 -1.44
CA GLU A 90 0.20 13.16 -1.06
C GLU A 90 -0.51 14.40 -0.49
N GLY A 91 -1.63 14.80 -1.08
CA GLY A 91 -2.46 15.90 -0.56
C GLY A 91 -3.04 15.58 0.83
N ALA A 92 -3.50 14.35 1.05
CA ALA A 92 -3.99 13.90 2.36
C ALA A 92 -2.88 13.84 3.43
N LEU A 93 -1.67 13.46 3.03
CA LEU A 93 -0.48 13.51 3.88
C LEU A 93 -0.14 14.95 4.26
N GLY A 94 -0.12 15.86 3.29
CA GLY A 94 0.27 17.26 3.46
C GLY A 94 1.71 17.38 3.96
N ASP A 95 1.91 18.19 5.00
CA ASP A 95 3.23 18.38 5.63
C ASP A 95 3.43 17.51 6.88
N LYS A 96 2.51 16.58 7.15
CA LYS A 96 2.60 15.67 8.29
C LYS A 96 3.69 14.63 8.06
N PRO A 97 4.41 14.22 9.11
CA PRO A 97 5.39 13.14 8.99
C PRO A 97 4.76 11.79 8.65
N TYR A 98 3.53 11.54 9.10
CA TYR A 98 2.75 10.33 8.82
C TYR A 98 1.28 10.69 8.61
N PHE A 99 0.49 9.79 8.05
CA PHE A 99 -0.94 10.04 7.79
C PHE A 99 -1.74 10.32 9.07
N GLY A 100 -1.37 9.70 10.18
CA GLY A 100 -1.93 9.95 11.52
C GLY A 100 -1.35 11.18 12.24
N GLY A 101 -0.57 12.03 11.58
CA GLY A 101 0.12 13.16 12.20
C GLY A 101 1.56 12.80 12.59
N ASN A 102 1.91 12.91 13.88
CA ASN A 102 3.27 12.66 14.35
C ASN A 102 3.60 11.17 14.53
N ASN A 103 2.61 10.30 14.50
CA ASN A 103 2.78 8.88 14.77
C ASN A 103 2.50 8.04 13.53
N PHE A 104 3.36 7.05 13.31
CA PHE A 104 3.13 5.99 12.34
C PHE A 104 1.90 5.17 12.76
N GLY A 105 0.91 5.04 11.88
CA GLY A 105 -0.38 4.47 12.23
C GLY A 105 -0.98 3.55 11.15
N PHE A 106 -2.28 3.37 11.25
CA PHE A 106 -3.05 2.42 10.46
C PHE A 106 -2.96 2.68 8.94
N VAL A 107 -3.08 3.94 8.52
CA VAL A 107 -3.00 4.33 7.10
C VAL A 107 -1.60 4.10 6.55
N ASP A 108 -0.57 4.41 7.35
CA ASP A 108 0.82 4.18 6.96
C ASP A 108 1.10 2.70 6.73
N ILE A 109 0.56 1.81 7.58
CA ILE A 109 0.68 0.35 7.41
C ILE A 109 -0.04 -0.11 6.14
N ALA A 110 -1.26 0.37 5.89
CA ALA A 110 -2.02 0.01 4.69
C ALA A 110 -1.29 0.39 3.40
N LEU A 111 -0.55 1.50 3.44
CA LEU A 111 0.06 2.11 2.26
C LEU A 111 1.51 1.66 2.01
N ILE A 112 2.33 1.53 3.06
CA ILE A 112 3.77 1.33 2.89
C ILE A 112 4.11 0.01 2.18
N GLY A 113 3.24 -0.99 2.25
CA GLY A 113 3.41 -2.26 1.53
C GLY A 113 3.56 -2.10 0.01
N PHE A 114 3.00 -1.05 -0.56
CA PHE A 114 3.12 -0.76 -1.99
C PHE A 114 4.50 -0.22 -2.38
N TYR A 115 5.26 0.35 -1.45
CA TYR A 115 6.53 0.99 -1.75
C TYR A 115 7.56 0.04 -2.38
N SER A 116 7.57 -1.23 -2.01
CA SER A 116 8.45 -2.23 -2.63
C SER A 116 8.13 -2.51 -4.11
N TRP A 117 6.94 -2.13 -4.58
CA TRP A 117 6.51 -2.27 -5.96
C TRP A 117 6.81 -1.05 -6.83
N PHE A 118 7.16 0.09 -6.24
CA PHE A 118 7.33 1.35 -6.96
C PHE A 118 8.39 1.26 -8.05
N TYR A 119 9.49 0.58 -7.78
CA TYR A 119 10.52 0.37 -8.80
C TYR A 119 10.00 -0.36 -10.04
N ALA A 120 9.09 -1.30 -9.87
CA ALA A 120 8.43 -1.97 -11.01
C ALA A 120 7.43 -1.05 -11.71
N TYR A 121 6.65 -0.24 -10.97
CA TYR A 121 5.73 0.74 -11.58
C TYR A 121 6.48 1.80 -12.39
N GLU A 122 7.57 2.33 -11.87
CA GLU A 122 8.42 3.30 -12.55
C GLU A 122 9.09 2.71 -13.78
N THR A 123 9.55 1.46 -13.70
CA THR A 123 10.20 0.75 -14.81
C THR A 123 9.23 0.55 -15.97
N TYR A 124 8.04 0.01 -15.71
CA TYR A 124 7.07 -0.27 -16.77
C TYR A 124 6.28 0.96 -17.23
N GLY A 125 5.98 1.88 -16.31
CA GLY A 125 5.28 3.12 -16.61
C GLY A 125 6.17 4.22 -17.18
N ASN A 126 7.50 4.06 -17.14
CA ASN A 126 8.48 5.06 -17.56
C ASN A 126 8.20 6.46 -16.95
N PHE A 127 8.17 6.54 -15.64
CA PHE A 127 7.99 7.78 -14.87
C PHE A 127 8.79 7.73 -13.57
N SER A 128 8.89 8.83 -12.85
CA SER A 128 9.51 8.89 -11.53
C SER A 128 8.49 9.34 -10.48
N THR A 129 8.23 8.48 -9.51
CA THR A 129 7.35 8.82 -8.37
C THR A 129 7.88 10.02 -7.58
N GLU A 130 9.22 10.12 -7.44
CA GLU A 130 9.84 11.24 -6.73
C GLU A 130 9.66 12.58 -7.46
N ALA A 131 9.64 12.57 -8.80
CA ALA A 131 9.36 13.76 -9.59
C ALA A 131 7.87 14.18 -9.51
N GLU A 132 6.96 13.22 -9.48
CA GLU A 132 5.52 13.48 -9.46
C GLU A 132 4.97 13.77 -8.07
N CYS A 133 5.48 13.07 -7.03
CA CYS A 133 4.99 13.09 -5.66
C CYS A 133 6.14 13.07 -4.65
N PRO A 134 6.94 14.15 -4.53
CA PRO A 134 8.17 14.16 -3.71
C PRO A 134 7.89 13.99 -2.20
N LYS A 135 6.78 14.54 -1.68
CA LYS A 135 6.42 14.39 -0.26
C LYS A 135 6.01 12.95 0.06
N PHE A 136 5.35 12.28 -0.89
CA PHE A 136 4.99 10.88 -0.76
C PHE A 136 6.25 9.98 -0.67
N VAL A 137 7.25 10.23 -1.52
CA VAL A 137 8.52 9.48 -1.47
C VAL A 137 9.30 9.80 -0.19
N ALA A 138 9.30 11.05 0.26
CA ALA A 138 9.92 11.43 1.54
C ALA A 138 9.25 10.73 2.73
N TRP A 139 7.92 10.60 2.72
CA TRP A 139 7.16 9.81 3.68
C TRP A 139 7.57 8.33 3.65
N ALA A 140 7.64 7.72 2.47
CA ALA A 140 8.01 6.31 2.33
C ALA A 140 9.44 6.06 2.85
N LYS A 141 10.40 6.91 2.48
CA LYS A 141 11.78 6.85 3.01
C LYS A 141 11.80 6.96 4.55
N ARG A 142 10.96 7.82 5.14
CA ARG A 142 10.82 7.94 6.61
C ARG A 142 10.25 6.66 7.23
N CYS A 143 9.23 6.05 6.62
CA CYS A 143 8.69 4.77 7.06
C CYS A 143 9.75 3.67 7.06
N MET A 144 10.65 3.65 6.06
CA MET A 144 11.74 2.69 5.95
C MET A 144 12.80 2.81 7.06
N LEU A 145 12.87 3.93 7.78
CA LEU A 145 13.74 4.06 8.95
C LEU A 145 13.26 3.23 10.16
N ARG A 146 12.03 2.70 10.10
CA ARG A 146 11.50 1.81 11.12
C ARG A 146 11.92 0.37 10.82
N ASP A 147 12.63 -0.24 11.75
CA ASP A 147 13.08 -1.64 11.63
C ASP A 147 11.95 -2.61 11.25
N SER A 148 10.76 -2.42 11.84
CA SER A 148 9.59 -3.26 11.55
C SER A 148 9.11 -3.13 10.11
N VAL A 149 9.26 -1.97 9.48
CA VAL A 149 8.92 -1.73 8.08
C VAL A 149 10.03 -2.31 7.18
N ALA A 150 11.27 -1.89 7.40
CA ALA A 150 12.40 -2.30 6.56
C ALA A 150 12.59 -3.82 6.50
N LYS A 151 12.33 -4.53 7.62
CA LYS A 151 12.44 -5.99 7.69
C LYS A 151 11.22 -6.74 7.11
N SER A 152 10.10 -6.06 6.94
CA SER A 152 8.86 -6.67 6.43
C SER A 152 8.64 -6.49 4.94
N LEU A 153 9.24 -5.46 4.33
CA LEU A 153 9.07 -5.21 2.91
C LEU A 153 10.01 -6.07 2.06
N ALA A 154 9.49 -6.50 0.92
CA ALA A 154 10.30 -7.21 -0.06
C ALA A 154 11.32 -6.27 -0.73
N ASP A 155 12.46 -6.82 -1.14
CA ASP A 155 13.41 -6.12 -1.98
C ASP A 155 12.79 -5.74 -3.33
N GLN A 156 12.96 -4.48 -3.73
CA GLN A 156 12.32 -3.92 -4.93
C GLN A 156 12.78 -4.59 -6.24
N HIS A 157 14.02 -5.08 -6.29
CA HIS A 157 14.54 -5.78 -7.48
C HIS A 157 13.92 -7.16 -7.60
N LYS A 158 13.71 -7.87 -6.46
CA LYS A 158 12.99 -9.15 -6.45
C LYS A 158 11.52 -8.97 -6.86
N VAL A 159 10.91 -7.85 -6.48
CA VAL A 159 9.55 -7.52 -6.93
C VAL A 159 9.54 -7.27 -8.44
N LEU A 160 10.51 -6.55 -8.99
CA LEU A 160 10.62 -6.35 -10.43
C LEU A 160 10.79 -7.67 -11.20
N GLU A 161 11.65 -8.57 -10.71
CA GLU A 161 11.83 -9.91 -11.28
C GLU A 161 10.51 -10.71 -11.27
N LEU A 162 9.78 -10.67 -10.14
CA LEU A 162 8.46 -11.28 -10.06
C LEU A 162 7.49 -10.70 -11.08
N VAL A 163 7.42 -9.36 -11.19
CA VAL A 163 6.54 -8.68 -12.14
C VAL A 163 6.89 -9.07 -13.58
N LYS A 164 8.16 -9.20 -13.93
CA LYS A 164 8.59 -9.66 -15.24
C LYS A 164 8.01 -11.04 -15.56
N VAL A 165 8.18 -12.02 -14.66
CA VAL A 165 7.61 -13.38 -14.83
C VAL A 165 6.09 -13.35 -14.95
N LEU A 166 5.41 -12.47 -14.22
CA LEU A 166 3.95 -12.33 -14.31
C LEU A 166 3.52 -11.73 -15.66
N ARG A 167 4.26 -10.75 -16.17
CA ARG A 167 4.00 -10.14 -17.49
C ARG A 167 4.21 -11.12 -18.63
N GLU A 168 5.27 -11.93 -18.58
CA GLU A 168 5.50 -13.04 -19.54
C GLU A 168 4.29 -13.98 -19.59
N LYS A 169 3.76 -14.38 -18.41
CA LYS A 169 2.56 -15.23 -18.30
C LYS A 169 1.29 -14.57 -18.85
N LEU A 170 1.23 -13.26 -18.86
CA LEU A 170 0.12 -12.48 -19.42
C LEU A 170 0.30 -12.20 -20.92
N GLY A 171 1.42 -12.61 -21.54
CA GLY A 171 1.71 -12.34 -22.95
C GLY A 171 2.01 -10.86 -23.23
N LEU A 172 2.57 -10.15 -22.25
CA LEU A 172 2.89 -8.73 -22.36
C LEU A 172 4.36 -8.46 -22.72
N GLU A 173 5.19 -9.49 -22.66
CA GLU A 173 6.61 -9.50 -23.06
C GLU A 173 6.86 -10.58 -24.11
#